data_f0abd037b378b07fa5e6b58e44e784e5
#
_entry.id   f0abd037b378b07fa5e6b58e44e784e5
#
_cell.length_a   1.000
_cell.length_b   1.000
_cell.length_c   1.000
_cell.angle_alpha   90.00
_cell.angle_beta   90.00
_cell.angle_gamma   90.00
#
_symmetry.space_group_name_H-M   'P 1'
#
loop_
_entity.id
_entity.type
_entity.pdbx_description
1 polymer ?
#
loop_
_entity_poly.entity_id
_entity_poly.type
_entity_poly.pdbx_seq_one_letter_code
_entity_poly.pdbx_strand_id
1 'polypeptide(L)'
;MKSLALALIVLASVSPGPQAPGGTARPPNRRVQRVLLLSIDGFHAVDLATYVKLRPASALARLSSHGVTYTNAYSSFPSNSWPGLTALITGGTSVSTGVIFENNYDRSLSPPGSDCSTRGTEVVYDGSIDRDNTLIDGGGGIDPAKLPRDPARGCRPVYPHEFLRVNTIFEVIRQAGRRTAWSDKHLAYEFTNGPSGHGVTDLYTPEIRNASVSRQLPPVVEFDDIRVRAIVDEIDGMDHTGKTHVGVPAIFGMNFQAISMGQKLPGAFGYTDGSGTPTANLLEAIDHTDRSIGRMLAELEAKGLSNSTLVIVSAKHGDTPIDPSKREAADLSVIPAAVNGVRAGLLASALQDGSVALIWLTDQSRTADVVAALRKQQEKGRIQEIIAGEALKLRFNDPSVDPRVPDIIVQPVFGTIYVSPTSGFIAEHGGMTDPDMHVALLLSMPGVEARAVKFPVQTTQVAPTILKVLGLDPNALKAVQIEKTPLLPGLRFDPVLKPE
;
A
#
# COMPACT_ATOMS: atom_id res chain seq x y z
N MET A 1 -1.95 -43.27 -97.16
CA MET A 1 -3.05 -43.35 -96.24
C MET A 1 -2.50 -42.78 -94.91
N LYS A 2 -2.81 -41.59 -94.62
CA LYS A 2 -2.28 -40.87 -93.40
C LYS A 2 -3.47 -40.54 -92.53
N SER A 3 -3.52 -41.08 -91.32
CA SER A 3 -4.55 -40.79 -90.31
C SER A 3 -4.15 -39.55 -89.53
N LEU A 4 -5.04 -38.57 -89.46
CA LEU A 4 -4.95 -37.37 -88.68
C LEU A 4 -5.59 -37.65 -87.32
N ALA A 5 -4.84 -37.48 -86.23
CA ALA A 5 -5.38 -37.59 -84.91
C ALA A 5 -5.70 -36.15 -84.41
N LEU A 6 -6.95 -35.93 -84.05
CA LEU A 6 -7.48 -34.64 -83.51
C LEU A 6 -7.33 -34.67 -81.98
N ALA A 7 -6.48 -33.80 -81.42
CA ALA A 7 -6.34 -33.62 -79.97
C ALA A 7 -7.38 -32.64 -79.44
N LEU A 8 -8.27 -33.08 -78.58
CA LEU A 8 -9.24 -32.25 -77.84
C LEU A 8 -8.54 -31.65 -76.58
N ILE A 9 -8.36 -30.34 -76.55
CA ILE A 9 -7.90 -29.65 -75.40
C ILE A 9 -9.14 -29.33 -74.50
N VAL A 10 -9.22 -29.99 -73.35
CA VAL A 10 -10.23 -29.65 -72.29
C VAL A 10 -9.66 -28.54 -71.39
N LEU A 11 -10.19 -27.34 -71.52
CA LEU A 11 -9.94 -26.25 -70.60
C LEU A 11 -10.72 -26.49 -69.33
N ALA A 12 -10.06 -26.91 -68.22
CA ALA A 12 -10.63 -26.98 -66.90
C ALA A 12 -10.66 -25.56 -66.30
N SER A 13 -11.85 -25.01 -66.12
CA SER A 13 -12.08 -23.78 -65.37
C SER A 13 -11.87 -24.04 -63.86
N VAL A 14 -10.77 -23.52 -63.30
CA VAL A 14 -10.52 -23.52 -61.86
C VAL A 14 -11.36 -22.41 -61.21
N SER A 15 -12.42 -22.76 -60.51
CA SER A 15 -13.16 -21.84 -59.66
C SER A 15 -12.31 -21.51 -58.44
N PRO A 16 -12.19 -20.21 -58.02
CA PRO A 16 -11.51 -19.91 -56.77
C PRO A 16 -12.33 -20.46 -55.60
N GLY A 17 -11.69 -21.32 -54.79
CA GLY A 17 -12.27 -21.83 -53.54
C GLY A 17 -12.48 -20.68 -52.50
N PRO A 18 -13.37 -20.86 -51.54
CA PRO A 18 -13.66 -19.85 -50.55
C PRO A 18 -12.36 -19.50 -49.77
N GLN A 19 -11.98 -18.21 -49.82
CA GLN A 19 -10.91 -17.66 -48.98
C GLN A 19 -11.32 -17.87 -47.51
N ALA A 20 -10.44 -18.53 -46.74
CA ALA A 20 -10.55 -18.59 -45.29
C ALA A 20 -10.69 -17.19 -44.70
N PRO A 21 -11.55 -16.96 -43.68
CA PRO A 21 -11.69 -15.65 -43.06
C PRO A 21 -10.32 -15.21 -42.57
N GLY A 22 -9.91 -14.01 -43.00
CA GLY A 22 -8.63 -13.41 -42.68
C GLY A 22 -8.37 -13.51 -41.19
N GLY A 23 -7.27 -14.12 -40.80
CA GLY A 23 -6.81 -14.20 -39.44
C GLY A 23 -6.77 -12.77 -38.88
N THR A 24 -7.48 -12.53 -37.79
CA THR A 24 -7.39 -11.29 -37.04
C THR A 24 -5.92 -11.05 -36.71
N ALA A 25 -5.35 -10.01 -37.27
CA ALA A 25 -3.98 -9.62 -36.99
C ALA A 25 -3.80 -9.56 -35.48
N ARG A 26 -2.90 -10.38 -34.96
CA ARG A 26 -2.54 -10.37 -33.54
C ARG A 26 -2.15 -8.92 -33.19
N PRO A 27 -2.78 -8.28 -32.19
CA PRO A 27 -2.43 -6.92 -31.84
C PRO A 27 -0.94 -6.84 -31.55
N PRO A 28 -0.25 -5.74 -31.93
CA PRO A 28 1.19 -5.62 -31.77
C PRO A 28 1.55 -5.86 -30.31
N ASN A 29 2.62 -6.61 -30.08
CA ASN A 29 3.15 -6.99 -28.76
C ASN A 29 3.37 -5.70 -27.93
N ARG A 30 2.39 -5.37 -27.05
CA ARG A 30 2.40 -4.12 -26.27
C ARG A 30 3.32 -4.34 -25.08
N ARG A 31 4.53 -3.83 -25.16
CA ARG A 31 5.48 -3.86 -24.06
C ARG A 31 5.14 -2.76 -23.06
N VAL A 32 4.88 -3.13 -21.80
CA VAL A 32 4.80 -2.17 -20.70
C VAL A 32 6.17 -1.51 -20.52
N GLN A 33 6.19 -0.19 -20.60
CA GLN A 33 7.40 0.61 -20.40
C GLN A 33 7.36 1.36 -19.07
N ARG A 34 6.15 1.59 -18.56
CA ARG A 34 5.89 2.41 -17.37
C ARG A 34 4.80 1.79 -16.50
N VAL A 35 4.85 2.12 -15.23
CA VAL A 35 3.82 1.78 -14.25
C VAL A 35 3.41 3.06 -13.51
N LEU A 36 2.11 3.34 -13.50
CA LEU A 36 1.48 4.30 -12.59
C LEU A 36 0.88 3.50 -11.43
N LEU A 37 1.48 3.62 -10.25
CA LEU A 37 1.01 2.96 -9.02
C LEU A 37 0.24 3.97 -8.16
N LEU A 38 -1.04 3.72 -7.96
CA LEU A 38 -1.92 4.53 -7.12
C LEU A 38 -2.31 3.73 -5.89
N SER A 39 -1.88 4.20 -4.73
CA SER A 39 -2.29 3.70 -3.43
C SER A 39 -3.36 4.64 -2.86
N ILE A 40 -4.44 4.09 -2.34
CA ILE A 40 -5.58 4.87 -1.83
C ILE A 40 -5.89 4.38 -0.43
N ASP A 41 -5.56 5.17 0.59
CA ASP A 41 -5.79 4.79 1.99
C ASP A 41 -7.28 4.55 2.25
N GLY A 42 -7.60 3.47 2.94
CA GLY A 42 -8.97 3.07 3.29
C GLY A 42 -9.78 2.42 2.16
N PHE A 43 -9.26 2.29 0.95
CA PHE A 43 -10.05 1.87 -0.21
C PHE A 43 -10.29 0.35 -0.24
N HIS A 44 -11.48 -0.07 0.20
CA HIS A 44 -11.87 -1.48 0.23
C HIS A 44 -12.23 -2.03 -1.16
N ALA A 45 -12.17 -3.35 -1.28
CA ALA A 45 -12.67 -4.04 -2.47
C ALA A 45 -14.17 -3.76 -2.71
N VAL A 46 -14.96 -3.64 -1.64
CA VAL A 46 -16.40 -3.30 -1.72
C VAL A 46 -16.62 -1.87 -2.20
N ASP A 47 -15.76 -0.92 -1.86
CA ASP A 47 -15.85 0.47 -2.32
C ASP A 47 -15.66 0.54 -3.83
N LEU A 48 -14.63 -0.11 -4.37
CA LEU A 48 -14.40 -0.20 -5.81
C LEU A 48 -15.61 -0.83 -6.52
N ALA A 49 -16.09 -1.97 -6.01
CA ALA A 49 -17.21 -2.69 -6.62
C ALA A 49 -18.52 -1.90 -6.59
N THR A 50 -18.79 -1.18 -5.51
CA THR A 50 -19.98 -0.34 -5.34
C THR A 50 -19.88 0.91 -6.21
N TYR A 51 -18.72 1.58 -6.18
CA TYR A 51 -18.51 2.84 -6.90
C TYR A 51 -18.61 2.66 -8.43
N VAL A 52 -17.99 1.63 -8.98
CA VAL A 52 -18.05 1.34 -10.43
C VAL A 52 -19.50 1.12 -10.91
N LYS A 53 -20.36 0.55 -10.07
CA LYS A 53 -21.80 0.41 -10.37
C LYS A 53 -22.56 1.74 -10.28
N LEU A 54 -22.25 2.56 -9.26
CA LEU A 54 -22.89 3.86 -9.05
C LEU A 54 -22.45 4.89 -10.09
N ARG A 55 -21.21 4.79 -10.59
CA ARG A 55 -20.57 5.75 -11.52
C ARG A 55 -19.99 5.02 -12.75
N PRO A 56 -20.82 4.47 -13.63
CA PRO A 56 -20.35 3.64 -14.77
C PRO A 56 -19.52 4.43 -15.81
N ALA A 57 -19.52 5.76 -15.77
CA ALA A 57 -18.70 6.61 -16.61
C ALA A 57 -17.43 7.12 -15.92
N SER A 58 -17.14 6.66 -14.69
CA SER A 58 -15.98 7.07 -13.90
C SER A 58 -14.66 6.57 -14.47
N ALA A 59 -13.55 7.15 -14.01
CA ALA A 59 -12.20 6.71 -14.35
C ALA A 59 -11.95 5.27 -13.86
N LEU A 60 -12.38 4.94 -12.63
CA LEU A 60 -12.28 3.59 -12.07
C LEU A 60 -13.11 2.58 -12.86
N ALA A 61 -14.32 2.95 -13.33
CA ALA A 61 -15.12 2.09 -14.19
C ALA A 61 -14.43 1.86 -15.55
N ARG A 62 -13.83 2.89 -16.15
CA ARG A 62 -13.05 2.78 -17.37
C ARG A 62 -11.83 1.88 -17.17
N LEU A 63 -11.07 2.03 -16.09
CA LEU A 63 -9.95 1.14 -15.76
C LEU A 63 -10.42 -0.32 -15.59
N SER A 64 -11.53 -0.55 -14.90
CA SER A 64 -12.08 -1.90 -14.70
C SER A 64 -12.54 -2.55 -16.01
N SER A 65 -13.00 -1.77 -16.99
CA SER A 65 -13.43 -2.27 -18.31
C SER A 65 -12.28 -2.69 -19.23
N HIS A 66 -11.04 -2.33 -18.87
CA HIS A 66 -9.80 -2.68 -19.60
C HIS A 66 -8.73 -3.22 -18.65
N GLY A 67 -9.14 -4.04 -17.67
CA GLY A 67 -8.23 -4.48 -16.62
C GLY A 67 -8.61 -5.78 -15.94
N VAL A 68 -7.74 -6.19 -15.05
CA VAL A 68 -7.90 -7.33 -14.14
C VAL A 68 -8.23 -6.81 -12.75
N THR A 69 -9.45 -7.03 -12.28
CA THR A 69 -9.90 -6.69 -10.92
C THR A 69 -9.73 -7.93 -10.03
N TYR A 70 -8.96 -7.81 -8.97
CA TYR A 70 -8.80 -8.85 -7.95
C TYR A 70 -9.82 -8.60 -6.84
N THR A 71 -10.91 -9.39 -6.86
CA THR A 71 -12.03 -9.19 -5.92
C THR A 71 -11.79 -9.80 -4.55
N ASN A 72 -10.64 -10.41 -4.32
CA ASN A 72 -10.26 -11.04 -3.07
C ASN A 72 -8.78 -10.73 -2.76
N ALA A 73 -8.47 -9.43 -2.71
CA ALA A 73 -7.13 -8.93 -2.43
C ALA A 73 -7.00 -8.45 -0.99
N TYR A 74 -5.94 -8.86 -0.32
CA TYR A 74 -5.65 -8.54 1.07
C TYR A 74 -4.36 -7.74 1.21
N SER A 75 -4.38 -6.75 2.09
CA SER A 75 -3.21 -5.96 2.47
C SER A 75 -2.29 -6.73 3.43
N SER A 76 -1.29 -6.04 3.98
CA SER A 76 -0.38 -6.57 5.00
C SER A 76 -1.10 -6.91 6.32
N PHE A 77 -0.39 -7.64 7.15
CA PHE A 77 -0.81 -8.00 8.50
C PHE A 77 0.20 -7.45 9.53
N PRO A 78 -0.18 -6.52 10.43
CA PRO A 78 -1.44 -5.78 10.51
C PRO A 78 -1.68 -4.87 9.30
N SER A 79 -2.94 -4.47 9.09
CA SER A 79 -3.35 -3.60 7.99
C SER A 79 -3.15 -2.14 8.35
N ASN A 80 -1.93 -1.64 8.12
CA ASN A 80 -1.52 -0.30 8.50
C ASN A 80 -0.69 0.37 7.39
N SER A 81 -0.56 1.69 7.44
CA SER A 81 0.06 2.50 6.37
C SER A 81 1.47 2.04 6.00
N TRP A 82 2.35 1.85 6.98
CA TRP A 82 3.75 1.49 6.71
C TRP A 82 3.92 0.05 6.22
N PRO A 83 3.44 -1.00 6.92
CA PRO A 83 3.54 -2.37 6.41
C PRO A 83 2.77 -2.54 5.10
N GLY A 84 1.64 -1.83 4.89
CA GLY A 84 0.89 -1.86 3.64
C GLY A 84 1.66 -1.29 2.46
N LEU A 85 2.31 -0.13 2.61
CA LEU A 85 3.13 0.44 1.54
C LEU A 85 4.39 -0.40 1.32
N THR A 86 5.06 -0.88 2.38
CA THR A 86 6.23 -1.75 2.21
C THR A 86 5.87 -3.03 1.47
N ALA A 87 4.68 -3.61 1.70
CA ALA A 87 4.19 -4.76 0.94
C ALA A 87 4.11 -4.46 -0.56
N LEU A 88 3.50 -3.30 -0.92
CA LEU A 88 3.33 -2.86 -2.31
C LEU A 88 4.65 -2.61 -3.04
N ILE A 89 5.70 -2.17 -2.33
CA ILE A 89 6.96 -1.73 -2.97
C ILE A 89 8.15 -2.68 -2.77
N THR A 90 8.04 -3.68 -1.87
CA THR A 90 9.12 -4.66 -1.62
C THR A 90 8.73 -6.08 -1.97
N GLY A 91 7.45 -6.40 -1.95
CA GLY A 91 6.95 -7.76 -2.10
C GLY A 91 7.07 -8.61 -0.84
N GLY A 92 7.35 -8.00 0.31
CA GLY A 92 7.50 -8.69 1.60
C GLY A 92 6.47 -8.30 2.64
N THR A 93 6.36 -9.16 3.64
CA THR A 93 5.61 -8.92 4.88
C THR A 93 6.53 -8.33 5.96
N SER A 94 6.01 -8.11 7.14
CA SER A 94 6.80 -7.68 8.31
C SER A 94 7.98 -8.63 8.62
N VAL A 95 7.90 -9.89 8.20
CA VAL A 95 8.95 -10.90 8.39
C VAL A 95 10.25 -10.50 7.72
N SER A 96 10.21 -10.10 6.46
CA SER A 96 11.41 -9.69 5.71
C SER A 96 11.69 -8.20 5.81
N THR A 97 10.66 -7.36 5.88
CA THR A 97 10.80 -5.90 5.87
C THR A 97 11.24 -5.34 7.23
N GLY A 98 10.87 -6.00 8.33
CA GLY A 98 11.08 -5.52 9.70
C GLY A 98 10.18 -4.35 10.07
N VAL A 99 9.17 -4.04 9.25
CA VAL A 99 8.18 -2.99 9.49
C VAL A 99 6.89 -3.64 9.95
N ILE A 100 6.54 -3.47 11.21
CA ILE A 100 5.37 -4.12 11.83
C ILE A 100 4.17 -3.20 11.83
N PHE A 101 4.39 -1.93 12.12
CA PHE A 101 3.36 -0.91 12.23
C PHE A 101 3.95 0.47 11.88
N GLU A 102 3.11 1.49 11.74
CA GLU A 102 3.53 2.88 11.50
C GLU A 102 4.33 3.42 12.69
N ASN A 103 3.79 3.25 13.90
CA ASN A 103 4.50 3.44 15.15
C ASN A 103 4.96 2.06 15.66
N ASN A 104 6.19 1.96 16.11
CA ASN A 104 6.77 0.70 16.53
C ASN A 104 7.55 0.87 17.84
N TYR A 105 8.00 -0.24 18.42
CA TYR A 105 8.98 -0.28 19.49
C TYR A 105 10.14 -1.18 19.06
N ASP A 106 11.36 -0.72 19.29
CA ASP A 106 12.56 -1.50 18.96
C ASP A 106 13.44 -1.63 20.21
N ARG A 107 13.60 -2.86 20.71
CA ARG A 107 14.40 -3.17 21.89
C ARG A 107 15.90 -2.94 21.68
N SER A 108 16.37 -2.86 20.44
CA SER A 108 17.78 -2.70 20.10
C SER A 108 18.20 -1.24 19.95
N LEU A 109 17.27 -0.36 19.68
CA LEU A 109 17.51 1.07 19.51
C LEU A 109 17.44 1.81 20.84
N SER A 110 17.94 3.02 20.85
CA SER A 110 17.94 3.94 21.99
C SER A 110 17.09 5.20 21.68
N PRO A 111 16.57 5.88 22.72
CA PRO A 111 15.75 7.07 22.52
C PRO A 111 16.45 8.18 21.73
N PRO A 112 15.69 9.04 21.03
CA PRO A 112 16.21 10.26 20.42
C PRO A 112 17.01 11.10 21.43
N GLY A 113 18.13 11.68 20.99
CA GLY A 113 18.97 12.54 21.80
C GLY A 113 19.75 11.85 22.93
N SER A 114 19.62 10.52 23.11
CA SER A 114 20.33 9.76 24.15
C SER A 114 21.79 9.48 23.80
N ASP A 115 22.57 9.09 24.81
CA ASP A 115 23.97 8.62 24.70
C ASP A 115 24.07 7.11 24.40
N CYS A 116 22.94 6.45 24.13
CA CYS A 116 22.83 5.01 23.90
C CYS A 116 23.18 4.10 25.11
N SER A 117 23.21 4.64 26.31
CA SER A 117 23.40 3.85 27.54
C SER A 117 22.19 2.96 27.88
N THR A 118 21.01 3.34 27.43
CA THR A 118 19.76 2.60 27.57
C THR A 118 19.25 2.14 26.21
N ARG A 119 18.70 0.90 26.17
CA ARG A 119 18.07 0.34 24.97
C ARG A 119 16.57 0.18 25.18
N GLY A 120 15.86 0.13 24.06
CA GLY A 120 14.40 0.05 24.00
C GLY A 120 13.79 1.43 23.87
N THR A 121 13.17 1.69 22.71
CA THR A 121 12.50 2.97 22.43
C THR A 121 11.35 2.79 21.48
N GLU A 122 10.35 3.63 21.60
CA GLU A 122 9.37 3.82 20.56
C GLU A 122 10.04 4.42 19.32
N VAL A 123 9.64 3.93 18.16
CA VAL A 123 10.08 4.39 16.85
C VAL A 123 8.87 5.01 16.17
N VAL A 124 8.82 6.32 16.15
CA VAL A 124 7.73 7.10 15.57
C VAL A 124 8.27 7.84 14.35
N TYR A 125 7.71 7.52 13.18
CA TYR A 125 8.08 8.14 11.93
C TYR A 125 6.87 8.80 11.27
N ASP A 126 6.47 9.95 11.83
CA ASP A 126 5.44 10.84 11.32
C ASP A 126 5.95 12.28 11.27
N GLY A 127 5.09 13.27 11.13
CA GLY A 127 5.48 14.67 11.11
C GLY A 127 6.18 15.18 12.39
N SER A 128 6.18 14.41 13.49
CA SER A 128 6.88 14.79 14.72
C SER A 128 8.41 14.82 14.58
N ILE A 129 8.95 14.09 13.60
CA ILE A 129 10.40 14.05 13.32
C ILE A 129 10.88 15.22 12.46
N ASP A 130 9.98 16.00 11.88
CA ASP A 130 10.32 17.15 11.07
C ASP A 130 10.94 18.27 11.92
N ARG A 131 11.78 19.11 11.30
CA ARG A 131 12.31 20.29 11.96
C ARG A 131 11.18 21.24 12.38
N ASP A 132 10.22 21.43 11.47
CA ASP A 132 9.00 22.19 11.70
C ASP A 132 7.84 21.56 10.89
N ASN A 133 7.02 20.75 11.54
CA ASN A 133 5.88 20.10 10.90
C ASN A 133 4.69 21.04 10.62
N THR A 134 4.83 22.33 10.91
CA THR A 134 3.85 23.32 10.45
C THR A 134 4.13 23.81 9.03
N LEU A 135 5.28 23.48 8.46
CA LEU A 135 5.68 23.80 7.09
C LEU A 135 5.57 22.58 6.20
N ILE A 136 5.18 22.82 4.94
CA ILE A 136 4.94 21.75 3.96
C ILE A 136 6.20 20.94 3.62
N ASP A 137 7.37 21.53 3.78
CA ASP A 137 8.68 20.90 3.57
C ASP A 137 9.33 20.44 4.89
N GLY A 138 8.54 20.37 5.97
CA GLY A 138 9.03 19.98 7.29
C GLY A 138 10.04 20.95 7.88
N GLY A 139 10.06 22.22 7.43
CA GLY A 139 11.04 23.22 7.88
C GLY A 139 12.46 22.94 7.41
N GLY A 140 12.59 22.37 6.21
CA GLY A 140 13.86 22.00 5.61
C GLY A 140 14.32 20.58 5.95
N GLY A 141 13.39 19.68 6.22
CA GLY A 141 13.65 18.25 6.33
C GLY A 141 13.50 17.65 7.73
N ILE A 142 13.90 16.39 7.85
CA ILE A 142 13.88 15.63 9.09
C ILE A 142 14.95 16.17 10.07
N ASP A 143 14.59 16.26 11.36
CA ASP A 143 15.52 16.61 12.43
C ASP A 143 16.20 15.34 12.98
N PRO A 144 17.50 15.16 12.76
CA PRO A 144 18.21 13.98 13.26
C PRO A 144 18.23 13.87 14.79
N ALA A 145 17.98 14.96 15.52
CA ALA A 145 17.88 14.94 16.98
C ALA A 145 16.60 14.26 17.49
N LYS A 146 15.57 14.20 16.65
CA LYS A 146 14.28 13.55 16.94
C LYS A 146 14.21 12.09 16.53
N LEU A 147 15.28 11.56 15.91
CA LEU A 147 15.33 10.18 15.46
C LEU A 147 15.87 9.22 16.53
N PRO A 148 15.39 7.97 16.60
CA PRO A 148 15.97 6.94 17.44
C PRO A 148 17.45 6.74 17.10
N ARG A 149 18.23 6.27 18.07
CA ARG A 149 19.68 6.08 17.97
C ARG A 149 20.04 4.60 17.87
N ASP A 150 21.04 4.28 17.05
CA ASP A 150 21.51 2.90 16.90
C ASP A 150 22.84 2.70 17.69
N PRO A 151 22.79 2.02 18.85
CA PRO A 151 23.98 1.72 19.64
C PRO A 151 25.02 0.86 18.88
N ALA A 152 24.56 0.00 17.97
CA ALA A 152 25.45 -0.88 17.19
C ALA A 152 26.21 -0.11 16.09
N ARG A 153 25.75 1.08 15.73
CA ARG A 153 26.33 1.91 14.68
C ARG A 153 26.90 3.23 15.23
N GLY A 154 27.45 3.23 16.45
CA GLY A 154 28.07 4.39 17.06
C GLY A 154 27.08 5.45 17.51
N CYS A 155 25.88 5.03 17.92
CA CYS A 155 24.84 5.92 18.45
C CYS A 155 24.37 6.99 17.43
N ARG A 156 24.42 6.69 16.13
CA ARG A 156 23.94 7.61 15.10
C ARG A 156 22.42 7.52 14.97
N PRO A 157 21.74 8.60 14.51
CA PRO A 157 20.32 8.58 14.23
C PRO A 157 19.98 7.53 13.15
N VAL A 158 18.81 6.93 13.27
CA VAL A 158 18.26 5.97 12.31
C VAL A 158 17.18 6.67 11.52
N TYR A 159 17.44 6.91 10.24
CA TYR A 159 16.47 7.50 9.33
C TYR A 159 15.40 6.48 8.91
N PRO A 160 14.21 6.91 8.47
CA PRO A 160 13.14 6.00 8.06
C PRO A 160 13.56 4.96 7.01
N HIS A 161 14.34 5.34 5.98
CA HIS A 161 14.85 4.40 4.97
C HIS A 161 15.81 3.36 5.55
N GLU A 162 16.58 3.69 6.58
CA GLU A 162 17.50 2.76 7.26
C GLU A 162 16.77 1.76 8.16
N PHE A 163 15.49 2.03 8.50
CA PHE A 163 14.67 1.13 9.27
C PHE A 163 14.16 -0.04 8.41
N LEU A 164 14.06 0.12 7.11
CA LEU A 164 13.67 -0.94 6.18
C LEU A 164 14.83 -1.92 5.96
N ARG A 165 14.56 -3.24 6.11
CA ARG A 165 15.59 -4.29 6.03
C ARG A 165 15.88 -4.78 4.61
N VAL A 166 14.99 -4.52 3.67
CA VAL A 166 15.03 -5.04 2.30
C VAL A 166 14.90 -3.92 1.28
N ASN A 167 15.40 -4.14 0.07
CA ASN A 167 15.32 -3.18 -1.01
C ASN A 167 13.91 -3.06 -1.60
N THR A 168 13.67 -1.93 -2.25
CA THR A 168 12.40 -1.59 -2.89
C THR A 168 12.44 -1.74 -4.40
N ILE A 169 11.26 -1.79 -5.05
CA ILE A 169 11.15 -1.72 -6.52
C ILE A 169 11.82 -0.46 -7.08
N PHE A 170 11.79 0.65 -6.35
CA PHE A 170 12.43 1.89 -6.78
C PHE A 170 13.94 1.72 -6.90
N GLU A 171 14.59 1.09 -5.92
CA GLU A 171 16.03 0.79 -6.00
C GLU A 171 16.36 -0.13 -7.18
N VAL A 172 15.58 -1.20 -7.39
CA VAL A 172 15.81 -2.14 -8.50
C VAL A 172 15.65 -1.44 -9.86
N ILE A 173 14.60 -0.63 -10.02
CA ILE A 173 14.32 0.08 -11.27
C ILE A 173 15.40 1.16 -11.53
N ARG A 174 15.83 1.86 -10.48
CA ARG A 174 16.91 2.85 -10.59
C ARG A 174 18.25 2.21 -10.93
N GLN A 175 18.58 1.07 -10.32
CA GLN A 175 19.79 0.28 -10.67
C GLN A 175 19.79 -0.18 -12.13
N ALA A 176 18.61 -0.38 -12.73
CA ALA A 176 18.45 -0.66 -14.15
C ALA A 176 18.55 0.60 -15.04
N GLY A 177 19.00 1.74 -14.50
CA GLY A 177 19.20 2.99 -15.22
C GLY A 177 17.90 3.73 -15.56
N ARG A 178 16.78 3.43 -14.88
CA ARG A 178 15.48 4.06 -15.16
C ARG A 178 15.09 5.03 -14.05
N ARG A 179 14.43 6.11 -14.42
CA ARG A 179 13.91 7.12 -13.50
C ARG A 179 12.72 6.58 -12.71
N THR A 180 12.59 7.00 -11.44
CA THR A 180 11.53 6.63 -10.51
C THR A 180 10.97 7.89 -9.84
N ALA A 181 9.67 7.93 -9.56
CA ALA A 181 9.05 9.04 -8.84
C ALA A 181 7.96 8.52 -7.88
N TRP A 182 7.84 9.14 -6.73
CA TRP A 182 6.81 8.80 -5.74
C TRP A 182 6.38 10.02 -4.95
N SER A 183 5.08 10.10 -4.63
CA SER A 183 4.56 11.12 -3.73
C SER A 183 3.70 10.50 -2.62
N ASP A 184 3.96 10.90 -1.38
CA ASP A 184 3.21 10.44 -0.19
C ASP A 184 3.06 11.59 0.84
N LYS A 185 2.46 11.30 1.99
CA LYS A 185 2.37 12.19 3.16
C LYS A 185 3.64 12.08 4.01
N HIS A 186 3.94 13.10 4.80
CA HIS A 186 5.06 13.17 5.75
C HIS A 186 6.45 12.91 5.15
N LEU A 187 7.44 13.65 5.60
CA LEU A 187 8.83 13.43 5.21
C LEU A 187 9.33 12.02 5.57
N ALA A 188 8.76 11.42 6.60
CA ALA A 188 9.05 10.05 7.02
C ALA A 188 8.85 9.00 5.91
N TYR A 189 8.01 9.29 4.91
CA TYR A 189 7.82 8.40 3.75
C TYR A 189 9.02 8.36 2.81
N GLU A 190 10.11 9.08 3.15
CA GLU A 190 11.41 8.89 2.50
C GLU A 190 11.92 7.44 2.64
N PHE A 191 11.33 6.63 3.51
CA PHE A 191 11.62 5.19 3.59
C PHE A 191 11.42 4.44 2.26
N THR A 192 10.59 4.98 1.36
CA THR A 192 10.40 4.45 0.00
C THR A 192 11.69 4.41 -0.83
N ASN A 193 12.69 5.25 -0.47
CA ASN A 193 14.04 5.19 -1.02
C ASN A 193 14.73 3.83 -0.80
N GLY A 194 14.23 3.03 0.16
CA GLY A 194 14.87 1.78 0.56
C GLY A 194 16.19 1.99 1.30
N PRO A 195 16.83 0.94 1.80
CA PRO A 195 18.02 1.01 2.65
C PRO A 195 19.19 1.80 2.09
N SER A 196 19.28 1.98 0.78
CA SER A 196 20.30 2.83 0.15
C SER A 196 20.07 4.34 0.35
N GLY A 197 18.87 4.74 0.73
CA GLY A 197 18.45 6.14 0.79
C GLY A 197 18.27 6.82 -0.57
N HIS A 198 18.33 6.06 -1.67
CA HIS A 198 18.42 6.63 -3.02
C HIS A 198 17.54 5.90 -4.06
N GLY A 199 16.48 5.18 -3.68
CA GLY A 199 15.66 4.42 -4.63
C GLY A 199 14.77 5.30 -5.51
N VAL A 200 14.23 6.38 -4.98
CA VAL A 200 13.35 7.29 -5.68
C VAL A 200 14.14 8.47 -6.24
N THR A 201 14.08 8.66 -7.57
CA THR A 201 14.81 9.75 -8.24
C THR A 201 14.15 11.11 -7.98
N ASP A 202 12.83 11.13 -7.92
CA ASP A 202 12.04 12.31 -7.59
C ASP A 202 11.00 11.94 -6.52
N LEU A 203 11.31 12.32 -5.29
CA LEU A 203 10.48 12.02 -4.12
C LEU A 203 9.85 13.31 -3.60
N TYR A 204 8.52 13.37 -3.64
CA TYR A 204 7.75 14.49 -3.12
C TYR A 204 6.86 14.03 -1.96
N THR A 205 7.28 14.32 -0.75
CA THR A 205 6.59 13.94 0.51
C THR A 205 6.25 15.18 1.34
N PRO A 206 5.31 16.02 0.84
CA PRO A 206 4.89 17.21 1.57
C PRO A 206 4.28 16.82 2.93
N GLU A 207 4.51 17.66 3.95
CA GLU A 207 3.90 17.44 5.27
C GLU A 207 2.39 17.74 5.22
N ILE A 208 1.59 16.76 5.68
CA ILE A 208 0.12 16.87 5.65
C ILE A 208 -0.43 17.89 6.66
N ARG A 209 0.35 18.23 7.69
CA ARG A 209 0.05 19.31 8.65
C ARG A 209 -1.40 19.33 9.15
N ASN A 210 -1.98 20.53 8.99
CA ASN A 210 -3.36 20.83 9.38
C ASN A 210 -4.44 20.01 8.65
N ALA A 211 -4.13 19.41 7.50
CA ALA A 211 -5.08 18.53 6.81
C ALA A 211 -5.45 17.31 7.66
N SER A 212 -4.46 16.70 8.34
CA SER A 212 -4.69 15.56 9.23
C SER A 212 -5.41 15.92 10.52
N VAL A 213 -5.25 17.17 11.01
CA VAL A 213 -5.85 17.64 12.26
C VAL A 213 -7.11 18.46 12.07
N SER A 214 -7.41 18.85 10.82
CA SER A 214 -8.58 19.71 10.51
C SER A 214 -9.90 19.01 10.82
N ARG A 215 -9.94 17.69 10.83
CA ARG A 215 -11.16 16.85 10.94
C ARG A 215 -12.25 17.26 9.93
N GLN A 216 -11.81 17.73 8.77
CA GLN A 216 -12.65 18.17 7.66
C GLN A 216 -12.10 17.59 6.35
N LEU A 217 -12.97 17.26 5.42
CA LEU A 217 -12.55 16.67 4.14
C LEU A 217 -11.83 17.67 3.21
N PRO A 218 -12.26 18.95 3.07
CA PRO A 218 -11.66 19.85 2.09
C PRO A 218 -10.15 20.05 2.21
N PRO A 219 -9.53 20.25 3.40
CA PRO A 219 -8.08 20.36 3.51
C PRO A 219 -7.33 19.11 3.06
N VAL A 220 -7.91 17.92 3.24
CA VAL A 220 -7.30 16.65 2.81
C VAL A 220 -7.40 16.50 1.29
N VAL A 221 -8.51 16.93 0.70
CA VAL A 221 -8.70 17.00 -0.75
C VAL A 221 -7.66 17.94 -1.39
N GLU A 222 -7.47 19.13 -0.84
CA GLU A 222 -6.46 20.09 -1.30
C GLU A 222 -5.04 19.51 -1.19
N PHE A 223 -4.78 18.77 -0.13
CA PHE A 223 -3.50 18.08 0.06
C PHE A 223 -3.30 16.95 -0.98
N ASP A 224 -4.32 16.19 -1.32
CA ASP A 224 -4.26 15.23 -2.42
C ASP A 224 -4.00 15.94 -3.75
N ASP A 225 -4.64 17.10 -4.01
CA ASP A 225 -4.51 17.85 -5.26
C ASP A 225 -3.08 18.36 -5.53
N ILE A 226 -2.32 18.76 -4.51
CA ILE A 226 -0.92 19.18 -4.74
C ILE A 226 -0.04 18.01 -5.19
N ARG A 227 -0.30 16.79 -4.70
CA ARG A 227 0.41 15.59 -5.12
C ARG A 227 -0.06 15.09 -6.48
N VAL A 228 -1.36 15.23 -6.78
CA VAL A 228 -1.91 14.96 -8.13
C VAL A 228 -1.21 15.82 -9.17
N ARG A 229 -0.99 17.13 -8.91
CA ARG A 229 -0.24 18.00 -9.81
C ARG A 229 1.19 17.49 -10.03
N ALA A 230 1.89 17.12 -8.95
CA ALA A 230 3.24 16.55 -9.05
C ALA A 230 3.28 15.30 -9.96
N ILE A 231 2.27 14.41 -9.88
CA ILE A 231 2.22 13.23 -10.75
C ILE A 231 1.85 13.59 -12.20
N VAL A 232 1.02 14.60 -12.43
CA VAL A 232 0.75 15.10 -13.77
C VAL A 232 2.02 15.68 -14.39
N ASP A 233 2.81 16.47 -13.65
CA ASP A 233 4.10 16.99 -14.09
C ASP A 233 5.07 15.85 -14.44
N GLU A 234 5.08 14.74 -13.67
CA GLU A 234 5.86 13.54 -13.97
C GLU A 234 5.41 12.87 -15.30
N ILE A 235 4.12 12.85 -15.59
CA ILE A 235 3.59 12.34 -16.87
C ILE A 235 4.05 13.23 -18.02
N ASP A 236 4.18 14.54 -17.79
CA ASP A 236 4.71 15.50 -18.76
C ASP A 236 6.24 15.39 -18.96
N GLY A 237 6.89 14.54 -18.17
CA GLY A 237 8.34 14.38 -18.17
C GLY A 237 9.07 15.51 -17.44
N MET A 238 8.36 16.26 -16.62
CA MET A 238 8.92 17.27 -15.72
C MET A 238 9.28 16.64 -14.35
N ASP A 239 10.00 17.37 -13.51
CA ASP A 239 10.12 17.06 -12.10
C ASP A 239 8.81 17.41 -11.36
N HIS A 240 8.63 16.97 -10.10
CA HIS A 240 7.43 17.25 -9.29
C HIS A 240 7.11 18.74 -9.11
N THR A 241 8.06 19.64 -9.41
CA THR A 241 7.85 21.09 -9.34
C THR A 241 7.33 21.68 -10.65
N GLY A 242 7.28 20.90 -11.73
CA GLY A 242 6.91 21.34 -13.07
C GLY A 242 7.94 22.28 -13.73
N LYS A 243 9.17 22.35 -13.22
CA LYS A 243 10.18 23.33 -13.69
C LYS A 243 11.28 22.74 -14.56
N THR A 244 11.65 21.48 -14.32
CA THR A 244 12.80 20.85 -14.98
C THR A 244 12.36 19.66 -15.81
N HIS A 245 12.68 19.64 -17.10
CA HIS A 245 12.40 18.49 -17.95
C HIS A 245 13.44 17.40 -17.68
N VAL A 246 12.98 16.26 -17.17
CA VAL A 246 13.80 15.12 -16.71
C VAL A 246 13.41 13.78 -17.34
N GLY A 247 12.35 13.76 -18.14
CA GLY A 247 11.80 12.59 -18.79
C GLY A 247 10.83 11.79 -17.91
N VAL A 248 9.90 11.08 -18.54
CA VAL A 248 8.84 10.32 -17.86
C VAL A 248 9.45 9.12 -17.12
N PRO A 249 9.13 8.91 -15.82
CA PRO A 249 9.67 7.77 -15.06
C PRO A 249 9.18 6.41 -15.56
N ALA A 250 9.95 5.37 -15.28
CA ALA A 250 9.51 3.98 -15.51
C ALA A 250 8.51 3.50 -14.45
N ILE A 251 8.59 4.05 -13.24
CA ILE A 251 7.58 3.93 -12.21
C ILE A 251 7.35 5.29 -11.56
N PHE A 252 6.10 5.64 -11.41
CA PHE A 252 5.67 6.84 -10.71
C PHE A 252 4.31 6.59 -10.07
N GLY A 253 3.95 7.37 -9.08
CA GLY A 253 2.68 7.22 -8.40
C GLY A 253 2.60 7.99 -7.09
N MET A 254 1.47 7.84 -6.43
CA MET A 254 1.19 8.50 -5.17
C MET A 254 0.26 7.72 -4.28
N ASN A 255 0.15 8.19 -3.05
CA ASN A 255 -0.87 7.75 -2.11
C ASN A 255 -1.94 8.84 -1.92
N PHE A 256 -3.22 8.47 -1.94
CA PHE A 256 -4.37 9.32 -1.65
C PHE A 256 -4.84 9.16 -0.20
N GLN A 257 -5.34 10.26 0.40
CA GLN A 257 -5.80 10.31 1.79
C GLN A 257 -7.32 10.56 1.92
N ALA A 258 -7.95 11.16 0.92
CA ALA A 258 -9.32 11.66 1.02
C ALA A 258 -10.34 10.59 1.39
N ILE A 259 -10.24 9.36 0.84
CA ILE A 259 -11.19 8.27 1.11
C ILE A 259 -11.10 7.83 2.57
N SER A 260 -9.92 7.56 3.10
CA SER A 260 -9.72 7.18 4.50
C SER A 260 -10.29 8.25 5.45
N MET A 261 -10.02 9.52 5.17
CA MET A 261 -10.61 10.60 5.98
C MET A 261 -12.14 10.66 5.84
N GLY A 262 -12.67 10.41 4.65
CA GLY A 262 -14.11 10.28 4.42
C GLY A 262 -14.77 9.11 5.16
N GLN A 263 -14.00 8.10 5.54
CA GLN A 263 -14.46 6.97 6.36
C GLN A 263 -14.36 7.25 7.86
N LYS A 264 -13.33 7.98 8.29
CA LYS A 264 -12.98 8.21 9.71
C LYS A 264 -13.68 9.38 10.37
N LEU A 265 -14.06 10.40 9.60
CA LEU A 265 -14.64 11.62 10.16
C LEU A 265 -16.01 11.36 10.77
N PRO A 266 -16.36 12.05 11.91
CA PRO A 266 -17.65 11.89 12.56
C PRO A 266 -18.79 12.57 11.79
N GLY A 267 -20.03 12.27 12.19
CA GLY A 267 -21.24 12.88 11.63
C GLY A 267 -21.74 12.14 10.38
N ALA A 268 -21.95 12.87 9.28
CA ALA A 268 -22.50 12.32 8.04
C ALA A 268 -21.41 11.71 7.10
N PHE A 269 -20.37 11.15 7.69
CA PHE A 269 -19.27 10.46 6.98
C PHE A 269 -19.35 8.95 7.15
N GLY A 270 -18.44 8.21 6.52
CA GLY A 270 -18.42 6.76 6.56
C GLY A 270 -19.52 6.11 5.73
N TYR A 271 -20.05 5.03 6.22
CA TYR A 271 -21.07 4.22 5.55
C TYR A 271 -22.44 4.37 6.20
N THR A 272 -23.51 4.12 5.43
CA THR A 272 -24.89 4.14 5.92
C THR A 272 -25.27 2.83 6.61
N ASP A 273 -24.60 1.74 6.23
CA ASP A 273 -24.88 0.39 6.69
C ASP A 273 -23.66 -0.53 6.52
N GLY A 274 -23.78 -1.78 6.98
CA GLY A 274 -22.71 -2.79 6.89
C GLY A 274 -22.49 -3.40 5.51
N SER A 275 -23.24 -2.99 4.49
CA SER A 275 -23.06 -3.48 3.11
C SER A 275 -22.03 -2.69 2.32
N GLY A 276 -21.45 -1.62 2.90
CA GLY A 276 -20.51 -0.73 2.23
C GLY A 276 -21.19 0.34 1.36
N THR A 277 -22.44 0.71 1.68
CA THR A 277 -23.12 1.84 1.04
C THR A 277 -22.55 3.14 1.58
N PRO A 278 -21.82 3.94 0.75
CA PRO A 278 -21.20 5.17 1.24
C PRO A 278 -22.23 6.24 1.56
N THR A 279 -21.97 7.05 2.59
CA THR A 279 -22.69 8.32 2.78
C THR A 279 -22.39 9.29 1.64
N ALA A 280 -23.14 10.39 1.54
CA ALA A 280 -22.87 11.41 0.52
C ALA A 280 -21.48 12.02 0.65
N ASN A 281 -20.98 12.23 1.87
CA ASN A 281 -19.65 12.82 2.10
C ASN A 281 -18.52 11.82 1.79
N LEU A 282 -18.68 10.53 2.10
CA LEU A 282 -17.71 9.52 1.65
C LEU A 282 -17.73 9.37 0.13
N LEU A 283 -18.92 9.40 -0.49
CA LEU A 283 -19.04 9.34 -1.94
C LEU A 283 -18.34 10.53 -2.61
N GLU A 284 -18.42 11.75 -2.03
CA GLU A 284 -17.68 12.93 -2.52
C GLU A 284 -16.16 12.73 -2.47
N ALA A 285 -15.63 12.10 -1.39
CA ALA A 285 -14.22 11.76 -1.31
C ALA A 285 -13.79 10.75 -2.39
N ILE A 286 -14.63 9.76 -2.69
CA ILE A 286 -14.39 8.80 -3.77
C ILE A 286 -14.50 9.48 -5.13
N ASP A 287 -15.51 10.31 -5.35
CA ASP A 287 -15.70 11.10 -6.59
C ASP A 287 -14.49 12.03 -6.84
N HIS A 288 -13.92 12.66 -5.80
CA HIS A 288 -12.70 13.47 -5.90
C HIS A 288 -11.50 12.64 -6.34
N THR A 289 -11.26 11.52 -5.69
CA THR A 289 -10.16 10.60 -6.02
C THR A 289 -10.30 10.08 -7.45
N ASP A 290 -11.50 9.70 -7.87
CA ASP A 290 -11.79 9.25 -9.25
C ASP A 290 -11.53 10.36 -10.29
N ARG A 291 -11.97 11.60 -10.04
CA ARG A 291 -11.66 12.75 -10.91
C ARG A 291 -10.16 12.97 -11.05
N SER A 292 -9.42 12.82 -9.96
CA SER A 292 -7.95 12.95 -9.94
C SER A 292 -7.27 11.86 -10.75
N ILE A 293 -7.72 10.61 -10.62
CA ILE A 293 -7.29 9.49 -11.48
C ILE A 293 -7.63 9.81 -12.95
N GLY A 294 -8.84 10.33 -13.21
CA GLY A 294 -9.28 10.75 -14.54
C GLY A 294 -8.35 11.79 -15.19
N ARG A 295 -7.86 12.76 -14.42
CA ARG A 295 -6.88 13.76 -14.89
C ARG A 295 -5.55 13.10 -15.29
N MET A 296 -5.02 12.19 -14.49
CA MET A 296 -3.79 11.47 -14.81
C MET A 296 -3.95 10.60 -16.07
N LEU A 297 -5.10 9.92 -16.22
CA LEU A 297 -5.37 9.12 -17.41
C LEU A 297 -5.52 9.97 -18.67
N ALA A 298 -6.14 11.15 -18.58
CA ALA A 298 -6.26 12.09 -19.68
C ALA A 298 -4.89 12.62 -20.10
N GLU A 299 -4.00 12.91 -19.15
CA GLU A 299 -2.63 13.34 -19.46
C GLU A 299 -1.80 12.23 -20.09
N LEU A 300 -1.89 10.97 -19.60
CA LEU A 300 -1.27 9.82 -20.26
C LEU A 300 -1.75 9.66 -21.72
N GLU A 301 -3.03 9.92 -21.97
CA GLU A 301 -3.59 9.88 -23.34
C GLU A 301 -3.05 11.02 -24.19
N ALA A 302 -3.05 12.25 -23.67
CA ALA A 302 -2.53 13.44 -24.36
C ALA A 302 -1.07 13.30 -24.76
N LYS A 303 -0.25 12.63 -23.93
CA LYS A 303 1.17 12.35 -24.20
C LYS A 303 1.39 11.06 -25.02
N GLY A 304 0.35 10.33 -25.40
CA GLY A 304 0.46 9.08 -26.16
C GLY A 304 1.07 7.93 -25.34
N LEU A 305 1.02 8.01 -24.00
CA LEU A 305 1.64 7.06 -23.08
C LEU A 305 0.69 5.92 -22.62
N SER A 306 -0.63 6.07 -22.81
CA SER A 306 -1.63 5.12 -22.32
C SER A 306 -1.35 3.67 -22.74
N ASN A 307 -0.93 3.45 -24.00
CA ASN A 307 -0.67 2.10 -24.53
C ASN A 307 0.61 1.44 -24.00
N SER A 308 1.45 2.16 -23.28
CA SER A 308 2.72 1.67 -22.72
C SER A 308 2.79 1.81 -21.19
N THR A 309 1.72 2.28 -20.55
CA THR A 309 1.64 2.46 -19.09
C THR A 309 0.61 1.48 -18.50
N LEU A 310 1.07 0.64 -17.56
CA LEU A 310 0.19 -0.15 -16.71
C LEU A 310 -0.24 0.71 -15.53
N VAL A 311 -1.54 0.88 -15.33
CA VAL A 311 -2.10 1.56 -14.16
C VAL A 311 -2.47 0.50 -13.13
N ILE A 312 -1.98 0.67 -11.91
CA ILE A 312 -2.29 -0.17 -10.75
C ILE A 312 -2.98 0.70 -9.70
N VAL A 313 -4.18 0.32 -9.31
CA VAL A 313 -4.92 0.92 -8.19
C VAL A 313 -4.99 -0.10 -7.06
N SER A 314 -4.53 0.29 -5.87
CA SER A 314 -4.57 -0.54 -4.68
C SER A 314 -4.74 0.32 -3.42
N ALA A 315 -4.64 -0.30 -2.25
CA ALA A 315 -4.64 0.40 -0.97
C ALA A 315 -3.56 -0.20 -0.03
N LYS A 316 -3.08 0.62 0.89
CA LYS A 316 -2.20 0.18 1.98
C LYS A 316 -2.98 -0.62 3.03
N HIS A 317 -4.21 -0.21 3.30
CA HIS A 317 -5.12 -0.78 4.30
C HIS A 317 -6.58 -0.42 3.96
N GLY A 318 -7.52 -1.12 4.60
CA GLY A 318 -8.90 -0.67 4.75
C GLY A 318 -9.07 0.08 6.07
N ASP A 319 -10.24 0.64 6.31
CA ASP A 319 -10.64 1.25 7.59
C ASP A 319 -11.86 0.52 8.16
N THR A 320 -11.90 0.32 9.49
CA THR A 320 -12.97 -0.43 10.17
C THR A 320 -13.57 0.38 11.31
N PRO A 321 -14.86 0.22 11.65
CA PRO A 321 -15.84 -0.66 11.00
C PRO A 321 -16.50 -0.02 9.77
N ILE A 322 -16.83 -0.85 8.78
CA ILE A 322 -17.73 -0.44 7.69
C ILE A 322 -19.16 -0.28 8.23
N ASP A 323 -19.62 -1.17 9.13
CA ASP A 323 -20.93 -1.09 9.76
C ASP A 323 -20.93 -0.07 10.91
N PRO A 324 -21.58 1.11 10.76
CA PRO A 324 -21.60 2.11 11.82
C PRO A 324 -22.30 1.65 13.10
N SER A 325 -23.21 0.67 13.01
CA SER A 325 -23.91 0.11 14.16
C SER A 325 -23.02 -0.73 15.07
N LYS A 326 -21.84 -1.11 14.60
CA LYS A 326 -20.86 -1.94 15.33
C LYS A 326 -19.78 -1.11 16.03
N ARG A 327 -19.73 0.21 15.76
CA ARG A 327 -18.70 1.06 16.34
C ARG A 327 -18.78 1.11 17.85
N GLU A 328 -17.65 0.82 18.49
CA GLU A 328 -17.46 0.96 19.93
C GLU A 328 -16.08 1.57 20.23
N ALA A 329 -15.98 2.34 21.31
CA ALA A 329 -14.71 2.85 21.83
C ALA A 329 -14.25 1.94 22.98
N ALA A 330 -12.95 1.66 23.05
CA ALA A 330 -12.34 0.90 24.14
C ALA A 330 -11.75 1.84 25.21
N ASP A 331 -11.73 1.35 26.44
CA ASP A 331 -10.97 1.98 27.53
C ASP A 331 -9.47 1.65 27.36
N LEU A 332 -8.69 2.61 26.88
CA LEU A 332 -7.27 2.44 26.61
C LEU A 332 -6.43 2.10 27.86
N SER A 333 -6.95 2.33 29.07
CA SER A 333 -6.24 2.03 30.32
C SER A 333 -6.21 0.55 30.68
N VAL A 334 -7.12 -0.25 30.13
CA VAL A 334 -7.34 -1.66 30.54
C VAL A 334 -6.13 -2.53 30.21
N ILE A 335 -5.58 -2.41 29.01
CA ILE A 335 -4.43 -3.23 28.57
C ILE A 335 -3.17 -2.90 29.37
N PRO A 336 -2.72 -1.63 29.48
CA PRO A 336 -1.57 -1.28 30.31
C PRO A 336 -1.74 -1.68 31.78
N ALA A 337 -2.93 -1.50 32.34
CA ALA A 337 -3.21 -1.89 33.73
C ALA A 337 -3.13 -3.41 33.93
N ALA A 338 -3.63 -4.21 32.98
CA ALA A 338 -3.55 -5.67 33.05
C ALA A 338 -2.09 -6.16 33.02
N VAL A 339 -1.24 -5.57 32.16
CA VAL A 339 0.19 -5.92 32.05
C VAL A 339 0.92 -5.56 33.35
N ASN A 340 0.79 -4.32 33.82
CA ASN A 340 1.46 -3.85 35.04
C ASN A 340 0.90 -4.48 36.32
N GLY A 341 -0.32 -5.01 36.26
CA GLY A 341 -0.93 -5.79 37.33
C GLY A 341 -0.25 -7.15 37.54
N VAL A 342 0.41 -7.72 36.52
CA VAL A 342 1.23 -8.93 36.68
C VAL A 342 2.52 -8.60 37.44
N ARG A 343 3.19 -7.54 37.07
CA ARG A 343 4.37 -6.98 37.74
C ARG A 343 4.53 -5.51 37.36
N ALA A 344 4.72 -4.64 38.35
CA ALA A 344 4.99 -3.23 38.11
C ALA A 344 6.23 -3.06 37.20
N GLY A 345 6.14 -2.19 36.19
CA GLY A 345 7.20 -1.94 35.23
C GLY A 345 7.43 -3.08 34.22
N LEU A 346 6.48 -4.02 34.08
CA LEU A 346 6.58 -5.08 33.08
C LEU A 346 6.31 -4.60 31.65
N LEU A 347 5.48 -3.57 31.50
CA LEU A 347 5.17 -2.97 30.21
C LEU A 347 6.36 -2.14 29.72
N ALA A 348 6.96 -2.53 28.59
CA ALA A 348 7.97 -1.72 27.88
C ALA A 348 7.29 -0.67 26.98
N SER A 349 6.32 -1.10 26.16
CA SER A 349 5.46 -0.24 25.36
C SER A 349 4.14 -0.94 25.07
N ALA A 350 3.08 -0.16 24.92
CA ALA A 350 1.79 -0.60 24.40
C ALA A 350 1.31 0.41 23.36
N LEU A 351 1.38 0.05 22.10
CA LEU A 351 0.81 0.83 21.01
C LEU A 351 -0.62 0.38 20.79
N GLN A 352 -1.57 1.18 21.28
CA GLN A 352 -3.01 1.01 21.06
C GLN A 352 -3.41 2.03 19.99
N ASP A 353 -3.51 1.59 18.76
CA ASP A 353 -3.77 2.46 17.63
C ASP A 353 -4.71 1.77 16.63
N GLY A 354 -5.75 2.49 16.25
CA GLY A 354 -6.77 1.95 15.36
C GLY A 354 -7.48 0.72 15.94
N SER A 355 -7.45 -0.37 15.22
CA SER A 355 -8.14 -1.62 15.57
C SER A 355 -7.18 -2.73 16.03
N VAL A 356 -6.08 -2.37 16.70
CA VAL A 356 -5.09 -3.31 17.24
C VAL A 356 -4.40 -2.73 18.48
N ALA A 357 -3.89 -3.61 19.36
CA ALA A 357 -2.90 -3.23 20.36
C ALA A 357 -1.68 -4.14 20.26
N LEU A 358 -0.51 -3.53 20.20
CA LEU A 358 0.79 -4.18 20.14
C LEU A 358 1.49 -3.97 21.49
N ILE A 359 1.99 -5.04 22.11
CA ILE A 359 2.49 -5.02 23.49
C ILE A 359 3.92 -5.58 23.51
N TRP A 360 4.86 -4.81 24.04
CA TRP A 360 6.23 -5.23 24.31
C TRP A 360 6.46 -5.26 25.83
N LEU A 361 7.10 -6.32 26.30
CA LEU A 361 7.41 -6.54 27.71
C LEU A 361 8.90 -6.31 27.99
N THR A 362 9.20 -5.81 29.19
CA THR A 362 10.57 -5.71 29.69
C THR A 362 11.14 -7.07 30.05
N ASP A 363 10.28 -8.08 30.27
CA ASP A 363 10.61 -9.46 30.58
C ASP A 363 9.68 -10.41 29.81
N GLN A 364 10.17 -10.91 28.69
CA GLN A 364 9.43 -11.77 27.76
C GLN A 364 9.03 -13.11 28.37
N SER A 365 9.73 -13.57 29.43
CA SER A 365 9.38 -14.82 30.13
C SER A 365 8.00 -14.76 30.81
N ARG A 366 7.46 -13.55 31.01
CA ARG A 366 6.14 -13.30 31.63
C ARG A 366 5.00 -13.21 30.63
N THR A 367 5.25 -13.47 29.34
CA THR A 367 4.23 -13.39 28.28
C THR A 367 2.99 -14.22 28.61
N ALA A 368 3.16 -15.46 29.09
CA ALA A 368 2.03 -16.33 29.44
C ALA A 368 1.17 -15.75 30.59
N ASP A 369 1.81 -15.15 31.59
CA ASP A 369 1.10 -14.53 32.73
C ASP A 369 0.32 -13.29 32.29
N VAL A 370 0.89 -12.49 31.39
CA VAL A 370 0.22 -11.32 30.80
C VAL A 370 -0.97 -11.75 29.94
N VAL A 371 -0.83 -12.79 29.12
CA VAL A 371 -1.95 -13.37 28.36
C VAL A 371 -3.07 -13.80 29.29
N ALA A 372 -2.75 -14.47 30.41
CA ALA A 372 -3.74 -14.86 31.39
C ALA A 372 -4.43 -13.66 32.08
N ALA A 373 -3.69 -12.59 32.34
CA ALA A 373 -4.23 -11.33 32.87
C ALA A 373 -5.16 -10.62 31.87
N LEU A 374 -4.77 -10.53 30.61
CA LEU A 374 -5.58 -9.92 29.53
C LEU A 374 -6.87 -10.71 29.31
N ARG A 375 -6.83 -12.04 29.36
CA ARG A 375 -8.03 -12.89 29.25
C ARG A 375 -9.07 -12.59 30.34
N LYS A 376 -8.64 -12.20 31.54
CA LYS A 376 -9.57 -11.78 32.62
C LYS A 376 -10.21 -10.41 32.35
N GLN A 377 -9.67 -9.65 31.41
CA GLN A 377 -10.16 -8.32 31.02
C GLN A 377 -10.86 -8.32 29.66
N GLN A 378 -11.18 -9.47 29.07
CA GLN A 378 -11.72 -9.59 27.71
C GLN A 378 -12.95 -8.69 27.49
N GLU A 379 -13.92 -8.73 28.41
CA GLU A 379 -15.13 -7.92 28.28
C GLU A 379 -14.82 -6.43 28.42
N LYS A 380 -14.11 -6.01 29.47
CA LYS A 380 -13.80 -4.61 29.76
C LYS A 380 -12.85 -4.00 28.70
N GLY A 381 -11.85 -4.76 28.24
CA GLY A 381 -10.90 -4.35 27.21
C GLY A 381 -11.40 -4.59 25.79
N ARG A 382 -12.62 -5.10 25.62
CA ARG A 382 -13.19 -5.44 24.31
C ARG A 382 -12.27 -6.34 23.47
N ILE A 383 -11.61 -7.31 24.12
CA ILE A 383 -10.61 -8.18 23.52
C ILE A 383 -11.30 -9.38 22.88
N GLN A 384 -11.13 -9.56 21.57
CA GLN A 384 -11.61 -10.74 20.84
C GLN A 384 -10.54 -11.82 20.79
N GLU A 385 -9.31 -11.45 20.40
CA GLU A 385 -8.22 -12.40 20.20
C GLU A 385 -6.93 -11.86 20.81
N ILE A 386 -6.13 -12.77 21.38
CA ILE A 386 -4.80 -12.50 21.90
C ILE A 386 -3.83 -13.42 21.17
N ILE A 387 -2.95 -12.83 20.36
CA ILE A 387 -1.96 -13.53 19.56
C ILE A 387 -0.61 -13.42 20.27
N ALA A 388 -0.05 -14.53 20.72
CA ALA A 388 1.24 -14.60 21.42
C ALA A 388 1.89 -15.98 21.24
N GLY A 389 3.17 -16.10 21.57
CA GLY A 389 3.90 -17.36 21.49
C GLY A 389 3.90 -17.95 20.07
N GLU A 390 3.59 -19.24 19.94
CA GLU A 390 3.63 -19.92 18.63
C GLU A 390 2.63 -19.35 17.63
N ALA A 391 1.46 -18.85 18.05
CA ALA A 391 0.50 -18.23 17.16
C ALA A 391 1.07 -16.93 16.52
N LEU A 392 1.87 -16.18 17.28
CA LEU A 392 2.53 -14.98 16.77
C LEU A 392 3.58 -15.32 15.70
N LYS A 393 4.34 -16.39 15.94
CA LYS A 393 5.42 -16.84 15.02
C LYS A 393 4.91 -17.35 13.67
N LEU A 394 3.63 -17.63 13.53
CA LEU A 394 3.04 -17.98 12.24
C LEU A 394 3.00 -16.79 11.25
N ARG A 395 3.11 -15.56 11.76
CA ARG A 395 2.98 -14.33 10.97
C ARG A 395 4.14 -13.36 11.11
N PHE A 396 4.93 -13.50 12.16
CA PHE A 396 6.07 -12.63 12.49
C PHE A 396 7.28 -13.48 12.85
N ASN A 397 8.44 -12.85 12.88
CA ASN A 397 9.64 -13.46 13.46
C ASN A 397 9.42 -13.71 14.97
N ASP A 398 10.22 -14.61 15.54
CA ASP A 398 10.20 -14.85 16.98
C ASP A 398 10.63 -13.57 17.74
N PRO A 399 9.80 -13.04 18.66
CA PRO A 399 10.13 -11.82 19.42
C PRO A 399 11.36 -11.96 20.31
N SER A 400 11.82 -13.19 20.58
CA SER A 400 13.05 -13.43 21.33
C SER A 400 14.34 -13.15 20.51
N VAL A 401 14.20 -13.13 19.18
CA VAL A 401 15.32 -12.89 18.24
C VAL A 401 15.14 -11.63 17.40
N ASP A 402 13.92 -11.19 17.18
CA ASP A 402 13.63 -9.95 16.48
C ASP A 402 13.17 -8.85 17.46
N PRO A 403 14.01 -7.84 17.71
CA PRO A 403 13.74 -6.82 18.74
C PRO A 403 12.52 -5.92 18.43
N ARG A 404 12.03 -5.93 17.20
CA ARG A 404 10.88 -5.12 16.76
C ARG A 404 9.54 -5.81 16.96
N VAL A 405 9.53 -7.15 17.01
CA VAL A 405 8.29 -7.91 17.13
C VAL A 405 7.71 -7.75 18.54
N PRO A 406 6.40 -7.44 18.67
CA PRO A 406 5.73 -7.41 19.97
C PRO A 406 5.65 -8.82 20.57
N ASP A 407 5.55 -8.89 21.89
CA ASP A 407 5.35 -10.17 22.59
C ASP A 407 3.90 -10.66 22.48
N ILE A 408 2.98 -9.69 22.38
CA ILE A 408 1.53 -9.94 22.35
C ILE A 408 0.89 -8.95 21.39
N ILE A 409 -0.02 -9.44 20.56
CA ILE A 409 -0.94 -8.63 19.76
C ILE A 409 -2.35 -8.88 20.25
N VAL A 410 -3.12 -7.82 20.46
CA VAL A 410 -4.52 -7.88 20.86
C VAL A 410 -5.38 -7.36 19.72
N GLN A 411 -6.26 -8.21 19.19
CA GLN A 411 -7.33 -7.84 18.28
C GLN A 411 -8.59 -7.55 19.09
N PRO A 412 -9.17 -6.34 19.03
CA PRO A 412 -10.42 -6.06 19.70
C PRO A 412 -11.61 -6.74 19.02
N VAL A 413 -12.75 -6.76 19.71
CA VAL A 413 -14.04 -7.14 19.14
C VAL A 413 -14.35 -6.28 17.93
N PHE A 414 -14.85 -6.89 16.86
CA PHE A 414 -15.18 -6.20 15.62
C PHE A 414 -16.00 -4.92 15.87
N GLY A 415 -15.55 -3.83 15.27
CA GLY A 415 -16.13 -2.50 15.44
C GLY A 415 -15.54 -1.67 16.59
N THR A 416 -14.74 -2.29 17.45
CA THR A 416 -14.03 -1.56 18.50
C THR A 416 -12.75 -0.94 17.95
N ILE A 417 -12.54 0.35 18.21
CA ILE A 417 -11.33 1.08 17.84
C ILE A 417 -10.62 1.62 19.08
N TYR A 418 -9.31 1.46 19.13
CA TYR A 418 -8.41 1.98 20.17
C TYR A 418 -7.98 3.40 19.81
N VAL A 419 -8.86 4.35 20.04
CA VAL A 419 -8.58 5.77 19.81
C VAL A 419 -8.86 6.58 21.06
N SER A 420 -8.16 7.69 21.22
CA SER A 420 -8.48 8.63 22.29
C SER A 420 -9.97 9.03 22.20
N PRO A 421 -10.70 9.08 23.31
CA PRO A 421 -12.10 9.54 23.32
C PRO A 421 -12.27 10.93 22.69
N THR A 422 -11.22 11.73 22.66
CA THR A 422 -11.20 13.07 22.06
C THR A 422 -10.90 13.07 20.56
N SER A 423 -10.49 11.94 19.97
CA SER A 423 -10.20 11.86 18.54
C SER A 423 -11.44 12.13 17.69
N GLY A 424 -12.61 11.65 18.13
CA GLY A 424 -13.88 11.78 17.43
C GLY A 424 -14.01 10.90 16.20
N PHE A 425 -12.98 10.14 15.79
CA PHE A 425 -13.02 9.26 14.62
C PHE A 425 -14.03 8.11 14.82
N ILE A 426 -14.71 7.76 13.72
CA ILE A 426 -15.71 6.69 13.70
C ILE A 426 -15.21 5.39 13.09
N ALA A 427 -14.07 5.41 12.43
CA ALA A 427 -13.36 4.25 11.90
C ALA A 427 -11.85 4.48 12.02
N GLU A 428 -11.08 3.42 11.98
CA GLU A 428 -9.62 3.42 11.96
C GLU A 428 -9.09 2.15 11.29
N HIS A 429 -7.81 2.16 10.93
CA HIS A 429 -7.08 1.01 10.40
C HIS A 429 -6.19 0.37 11.46
N GLY A 430 -5.39 -0.60 11.06
CA GLY A 430 -4.37 -1.22 11.91
C GLY A 430 -4.70 -2.62 12.37
N GLY A 431 -5.96 -3.05 12.20
CA GLY A 431 -6.44 -4.36 12.62
C GLY A 431 -6.15 -5.49 11.64
N MET A 432 -6.82 -6.61 11.93
CA MET A 432 -6.64 -7.88 11.23
C MET A 432 -7.98 -8.47 10.76
N THR A 433 -9.05 -7.70 10.90
CA THR A 433 -10.38 -8.11 10.44
C THR A 433 -10.50 -8.03 8.92
N ASP A 434 -11.51 -8.69 8.36
CA ASP A 434 -11.72 -8.64 6.91
C ASP A 434 -11.84 -7.19 6.38
N PRO A 435 -12.63 -6.28 6.97
CA PRO A 435 -12.65 -4.89 6.51
C PRO A 435 -11.31 -4.14 6.63
N ASP A 436 -10.47 -4.45 7.62
CA ASP A 436 -9.14 -3.85 7.69
C ASP A 436 -8.28 -4.26 6.50
N MET A 437 -8.37 -5.50 6.07
CA MET A 437 -7.41 -6.14 5.17
C MET A 437 -7.90 -6.29 3.73
N HIS A 438 -9.21 -6.37 3.48
CA HIS A 438 -9.80 -6.64 2.17
C HIS A 438 -9.87 -5.37 1.32
N VAL A 439 -8.83 -5.13 0.56
CA VAL A 439 -8.60 -3.88 -0.18
C VAL A 439 -8.85 -4.00 -1.68
N ALA A 440 -9.06 -2.87 -2.33
CA ALA A 440 -9.14 -2.80 -3.78
C ALA A 440 -7.79 -3.17 -4.43
N LEU A 441 -7.83 -3.93 -5.52
CA LEU A 441 -6.69 -4.18 -6.38
C LEU A 441 -7.15 -4.33 -7.83
N LEU A 442 -6.71 -3.41 -8.68
CA LEU A 442 -7.05 -3.34 -10.09
C LEU A 442 -5.79 -3.04 -10.91
N LEU A 443 -5.51 -3.84 -11.93
CA LEU A 443 -4.44 -3.61 -12.90
C LEU A 443 -5.06 -3.37 -14.26
N SER A 444 -4.79 -2.23 -14.89
CA SER A 444 -5.42 -1.83 -16.15
C SER A 444 -4.43 -1.25 -17.16
N MET A 445 -4.64 -1.62 -18.41
CA MET A 445 -3.97 -1.02 -19.57
C MET A 445 -4.87 -1.18 -20.79
N PRO A 446 -4.93 -0.20 -21.73
CA PRO A 446 -5.73 -0.35 -22.95
C PRO A 446 -5.41 -1.65 -23.69
N GLY A 447 -6.47 -2.38 -24.10
CA GLY A 447 -6.36 -3.66 -24.80
C GLY A 447 -6.17 -4.87 -23.91
N VAL A 448 -6.17 -4.71 -22.60
CA VAL A 448 -6.38 -5.83 -21.65
C VAL A 448 -7.88 -6.14 -21.59
N GLU A 449 -8.24 -7.41 -21.70
CA GLU A 449 -9.61 -7.85 -21.56
C GLU A 449 -10.07 -7.75 -20.09
N ALA A 450 -11.25 -7.18 -19.88
CA ALA A 450 -11.83 -7.07 -18.54
C ALA A 450 -12.06 -8.46 -17.92
N ARG A 451 -11.56 -8.66 -16.72
CA ARG A 451 -11.84 -9.89 -15.96
C ARG A 451 -11.77 -9.65 -14.45
N ALA A 452 -12.51 -10.48 -13.72
CA ALA A 452 -12.42 -10.57 -12.27
C ALA A 452 -11.66 -11.83 -11.86
N VAL A 453 -10.64 -11.67 -11.02
CA VAL A 453 -9.89 -12.77 -10.39
C VAL A 453 -10.38 -12.90 -8.96
N LYS A 454 -11.02 -14.03 -8.63
CA LYS A 454 -11.60 -14.32 -7.31
C LYS A 454 -10.64 -15.11 -6.40
N PHE A 455 -9.51 -15.55 -6.95
CA PHE A 455 -8.49 -16.25 -6.15
C PHE A 455 -7.89 -15.28 -5.14
N PRO A 456 -7.69 -15.70 -3.87
CA PRO A 456 -7.06 -14.86 -2.87
C PRO A 456 -5.66 -14.41 -3.29
N VAL A 457 -5.40 -13.12 -3.21
CA VAL A 457 -4.09 -12.51 -3.49
C VAL A 457 -3.71 -11.54 -2.37
N GLN A 458 -2.43 -11.22 -2.28
CA GLN A 458 -1.91 -10.24 -1.34
C GLN A 458 -1.25 -9.07 -2.06
N THR A 459 -1.28 -7.89 -1.46
CA THR A 459 -0.63 -6.70 -2.01
C THR A 459 0.88 -6.85 -2.15
N THR A 460 1.52 -7.77 -1.41
CA THR A 460 2.91 -8.17 -1.59
C THR A 460 3.22 -8.65 -3.02
N GLN A 461 2.24 -9.23 -3.72
CA GLN A 461 2.40 -9.74 -5.08
C GLN A 461 2.51 -8.61 -6.14
N VAL A 462 2.23 -7.37 -5.75
CA VAL A 462 2.30 -6.20 -6.65
C VAL A 462 3.74 -5.89 -7.05
N ALA A 463 4.66 -5.81 -6.09
CA ALA A 463 6.07 -5.47 -6.36
C ALA A 463 6.76 -6.41 -7.37
N PRO A 464 6.75 -7.75 -7.18
CA PRO A 464 7.36 -8.66 -8.15
C PRO A 464 6.65 -8.62 -9.51
N THR A 465 5.33 -8.35 -9.54
CA THR A 465 4.56 -8.19 -10.77
C THR A 465 5.00 -6.94 -11.53
N ILE A 466 5.22 -5.80 -10.84
CA ILE A 466 5.74 -4.57 -11.44
C ILE A 466 7.11 -4.83 -12.12
N LEU A 467 8.04 -5.47 -11.41
CA LEU A 467 9.34 -5.78 -12.02
C LEU A 467 9.19 -6.67 -13.25
N LYS A 468 8.35 -7.70 -13.17
CA LYS A 468 8.12 -8.61 -14.31
C LYS A 468 7.57 -7.90 -15.54
N VAL A 469 6.56 -7.02 -15.38
CA VAL A 469 5.98 -6.29 -16.53
C VAL A 469 6.97 -5.29 -17.13
N LEU A 470 7.86 -4.73 -16.33
CA LEU A 470 8.94 -3.85 -16.78
C LEU A 470 10.13 -4.60 -17.41
N GLY A 471 10.07 -5.93 -17.46
CA GLY A 471 11.14 -6.79 -17.99
C GLY A 471 12.35 -6.92 -17.07
N LEU A 472 12.17 -6.69 -15.77
CA LEU A 472 13.18 -6.86 -14.73
C LEU A 472 12.96 -8.18 -13.97
N ASP A 473 13.99 -8.66 -13.29
CA ASP A 473 13.92 -9.87 -12.50
C ASP A 473 13.21 -9.60 -11.15
N PRO A 474 12.06 -10.25 -10.87
CA PRO A 474 11.40 -10.17 -9.57
C PRO A 474 12.28 -10.59 -8.39
N ASN A 475 13.22 -11.53 -8.62
CA ASN A 475 14.16 -11.98 -7.60
C ASN A 475 15.25 -10.93 -7.25
N ALA A 476 15.32 -9.81 -7.95
CA ALA A 476 16.12 -8.67 -7.51
C ALA A 476 15.62 -8.06 -6.19
N LEU A 477 14.36 -8.34 -5.79
CA LEU A 477 13.80 -7.98 -4.48
C LEU A 477 14.20 -9.01 -3.43
N LYS A 478 14.90 -8.56 -2.38
CA LYS A 478 15.32 -9.42 -1.26
C LYS A 478 14.14 -10.07 -0.54
N ALA A 479 13.04 -9.30 -0.34
CA ALA A 479 11.82 -9.83 0.27
C ALA A 479 11.26 -11.01 -0.54
N VAL A 480 11.19 -10.87 -1.86
CA VAL A 480 10.74 -11.94 -2.77
C VAL A 480 11.63 -13.17 -2.67
N GLN A 481 12.96 -13.00 -2.54
CA GLN A 481 13.87 -14.12 -2.31
C GLN A 481 13.62 -14.84 -0.98
N ILE A 482 13.35 -14.11 0.09
CA ILE A 482 13.13 -14.64 1.44
C ILE A 482 11.76 -15.34 1.51
N GLU A 483 10.70 -14.67 1.10
CA GLU A 483 9.31 -15.10 1.30
C GLU A 483 8.74 -15.89 0.11
N LYS A 484 9.47 -15.96 -1.02
CA LYS A 484 9.05 -16.62 -2.26
C LYS A 484 7.72 -16.07 -2.80
N THR A 485 7.52 -14.76 -2.66
CA THR A 485 6.31 -14.08 -3.07
C THR A 485 6.02 -14.29 -4.56
N PRO A 486 4.86 -14.87 -4.93
CA PRO A 486 4.53 -15.14 -6.33
C PRO A 486 4.07 -13.86 -7.04
N LEU A 487 4.00 -13.92 -8.37
CA LEU A 487 3.35 -12.89 -9.19
C LEU A 487 1.82 -12.92 -8.99
N LEU A 488 1.16 -11.81 -9.27
CA LEU A 488 -0.30 -11.78 -9.36
C LEU A 488 -0.79 -12.74 -10.46
N PRO A 489 -1.77 -13.60 -10.17
CA PRO A 489 -2.29 -14.57 -11.14
C PRO A 489 -3.16 -13.88 -12.20
N GLY A 490 -3.34 -14.53 -13.35
CA GLY A 490 -4.26 -14.06 -14.38
C GLY A 490 -3.67 -13.02 -15.33
N LEU A 491 -2.45 -12.56 -15.15
CA LEU A 491 -1.74 -11.71 -16.10
C LEU A 491 -1.03 -12.60 -17.13
N ARG A 492 -1.14 -12.25 -18.41
CA ARG A 492 -0.37 -12.88 -19.48
C ARG A 492 0.86 -12.03 -19.74
N PHE A 493 2.02 -12.56 -19.37
CA PHE A 493 3.31 -12.00 -19.75
C PHE A 493 3.76 -12.67 -21.03
N ASP A 494 3.89 -11.93 -22.14
CA ASP A 494 4.56 -12.47 -23.29
C ASP A 494 6.02 -12.81 -22.93
N PRO A 495 6.55 -13.97 -23.35
CA PRO A 495 7.94 -14.29 -23.09
C PRO A 495 8.82 -13.17 -23.68
N VAL A 496 9.72 -12.65 -22.88
CA VAL A 496 10.75 -11.71 -23.37
C VAL A 496 11.55 -12.46 -24.41
N LEU A 497 11.38 -12.10 -25.70
CA LEU A 497 12.30 -12.55 -26.74
C LEU A 497 13.70 -12.13 -26.30
N LYS A 498 14.60 -13.11 -26.15
CA LYS A 498 16.03 -12.81 -25.92
C LYS A 498 16.48 -11.85 -27.03
N PRO A 499 17.25 -10.82 -26.72
CA PRO A 499 17.88 -10.06 -27.77
C PRO A 499 18.75 -11.03 -28.58
N GLU A 500 18.59 -10.96 -29.93
CA GLU A 500 19.47 -11.63 -30.87
C GLU A 500 20.90 -11.12 -30.77
#